data_a012722b2e7581fe25988e411d629e48
#
_entry.id   a012722b2e7581fe25988e411d629e48
#
_cell.length_a   1.000
_cell.length_b   1.000
_cell.length_c   1.000
_cell.angle_alpha   90.00
_cell.angle_beta   90.00
_cell.angle_gamma   90.00
#
_symmetry.space_group_name_H-M   'P 1'
#
loop_
_entity.id
_entity.type
_entity.pdbx_description
1 polymer ?
#
loop_
_entity_poly.entity_id
_entity_poly.type
_entity_poly.pdbx_seq_one_letter_code
_entity_poly.pdbx_strand_id
1 'polypeptide(L)'
;MNKYKENNKGIIINIKHGTSKEGPGWRSIIYFKGCNFSCPWCGSPESIPFGKTELTYEDGSKEIVGKEITVKEVIQEILPYQRFSKGNLPYGVTLSGGEPTAQWNFYFELLKGLKYFNFPTAVETNGSSPQFIKSLPYLDLVFCDIKHMNPRTHKKLVGKDNKQVLHNIKKTYEAGKDLWIEIPVIPGYNDSEENFQGIVDFLFPMKDGLKVELLKYGRQGVYKWKALGKDYPLLLLIPPSNRKMVALAKIIKNKGIKVNIS
;
A
#
# COMPACT_ATOMS: atom_id res chain seq x y z
N MET A 1 -24.86 13.64 8.39
CA MET A 1 -23.45 13.32 8.01
C MET A 1 -22.75 14.61 7.64
N ASN A 2 -21.66 14.99 8.32
CA ASN A 2 -20.89 16.17 7.96
C ASN A 2 -20.31 16.00 6.55
N LYS A 3 -20.64 16.93 5.66
CA LYS A 3 -20.08 17.02 4.32
C LYS A 3 -18.53 17.03 4.41
N TYR A 4 -17.87 16.29 3.54
CA TYR A 4 -16.40 16.30 3.45
C TYR A 4 -15.88 17.69 3.05
N LYS A 5 -14.60 17.98 3.35
CA LYS A 5 -13.97 19.27 3.02
C LYS A 5 -13.42 19.22 1.59
N GLU A 6 -14.20 19.70 0.65
CA GLU A 6 -13.92 19.67 -0.81
C GLU A 6 -12.58 20.32 -1.19
N ASN A 7 -12.21 21.40 -0.50
CA ASN A 7 -11.02 22.19 -0.83
C ASN A 7 -9.74 21.72 -0.12
N ASN A 8 -9.80 20.62 0.67
CA ASN A 8 -8.58 20.05 1.22
C ASN A 8 -7.66 19.61 0.09
N LYS A 9 -6.40 20.03 0.18
CA LYS A 9 -5.38 19.76 -0.81
C LYS A 9 -4.45 18.63 -0.40
N GLY A 10 -4.01 17.88 -1.38
CA GLY A 10 -2.95 16.89 -1.26
C GLY A 10 -2.06 16.89 -2.48
N ILE A 11 -0.98 16.13 -2.42
CA ILE A 11 -0.08 15.92 -3.53
C ILE A 11 -0.18 14.46 -3.94
N ILE A 12 -0.53 14.21 -5.20
CA ILE A 12 -0.59 12.88 -5.79
C ILE A 12 0.43 12.74 -6.90
N ILE A 13 0.78 11.51 -7.23
CA ILE A 13 1.58 11.18 -8.41
C ILE A 13 0.69 11.21 -9.63
N ASN A 14 -0.34 10.37 -9.62
CA ASN A 14 -1.35 10.29 -10.68
C ASN A 14 -2.62 9.58 -10.20
N ILE A 15 -3.62 9.51 -11.07
CA ILE A 15 -4.80 8.67 -10.92
C ILE A 15 -4.82 7.69 -12.10
N LYS A 16 -4.84 6.38 -11.81
CA LYS A 16 -4.95 5.34 -12.83
C LYS A 16 -6.34 4.73 -12.80
N HIS A 17 -6.99 4.68 -13.94
CA HIS A 17 -8.34 4.14 -14.05
C HIS A 17 -8.35 2.73 -14.65
N GLY A 18 -9.41 1.95 -14.34
CA GLY A 18 -9.71 0.69 -15.01
C GLY A 18 -8.74 -0.45 -14.65
N THR A 19 -8.30 -0.55 -13.40
CA THR A 19 -7.54 -1.70 -12.91
C THR A 19 -8.42 -2.68 -12.15
N SER A 20 -8.05 -3.97 -12.18
CA SER A 20 -8.67 -5.04 -11.39
C SER A 20 -7.68 -5.70 -10.42
N LYS A 21 -6.50 -5.11 -10.24
CA LYS A 21 -5.41 -5.73 -9.45
C LYS A 21 -5.44 -5.33 -7.98
N GLU A 22 -5.95 -4.14 -7.68
CA GLU A 22 -5.86 -3.53 -6.35
C GLU A 22 -7.20 -3.60 -5.60
N GLY A 23 -7.81 -4.79 -5.60
CA GLY A 23 -9.08 -5.08 -4.94
C GLY A 23 -10.19 -5.56 -5.89
N PRO A 24 -11.37 -5.88 -5.35
CA PRO A 24 -12.49 -6.42 -6.13
C PRO A 24 -13.04 -5.43 -7.16
N GLY A 25 -13.42 -5.95 -8.32
CA GLY A 25 -14.04 -5.17 -9.39
C GLY A 25 -13.08 -4.25 -10.15
N TRP A 26 -13.64 -3.36 -10.96
CA TRP A 26 -12.87 -2.31 -11.62
C TRP A 26 -12.68 -1.12 -10.69
N ARG A 27 -11.49 -0.51 -10.69
CA ARG A 27 -11.13 0.52 -9.73
C ARG A 27 -10.32 1.65 -10.36
N SER A 28 -10.42 2.84 -9.78
CA SER A 28 -9.41 3.87 -9.90
C SER A 28 -8.41 3.74 -8.76
N ILE A 29 -7.12 3.87 -9.05
CA ILE A 29 -6.09 3.96 -8.02
C ILE A 29 -5.60 5.40 -7.97
N ILE A 30 -5.57 5.98 -6.79
CA ILE A 30 -5.01 7.30 -6.52
C ILE A 30 -3.66 7.11 -5.85
N TYR A 31 -2.58 7.43 -6.56
CA TYR A 31 -1.21 7.29 -6.05
C TYR A 31 -0.78 8.55 -5.33
N PHE A 32 -0.76 8.48 -4.01
CA PHE A 32 -0.31 9.58 -3.14
C PHE A 32 1.19 9.78 -3.22
N LYS A 33 1.63 11.02 -3.04
CA LYS A 33 3.01 11.43 -2.88
C LYS A 33 3.37 11.58 -1.41
N GLY A 34 4.62 11.29 -1.04
CA GLY A 34 5.09 11.29 0.35
C GLY A 34 4.91 9.92 1.01
N CYS A 35 6.00 9.43 1.58
CA CYS A 35 6.02 8.21 2.39
C CYS A 35 6.87 8.45 3.62
N ASN A 36 6.43 7.92 4.75
CA ASN A 36 7.14 8.01 6.02
C ASN A 36 8.05 6.79 6.30
N PHE A 37 8.17 5.88 5.32
CA PHE A 37 9.14 4.79 5.27
C PHE A 37 10.19 5.06 4.19
N SER A 38 11.36 4.45 4.37
CA SER A 38 12.50 4.51 3.44
C SER A 38 12.96 3.10 3.03
N CYS A 39 12.03 2.29 2.53
CA CYS A 39 12.32 0.90 2.16
C CYS A 39 13.41 0.84 1.07
N PRO A 40 14.51 0.11 1.27
CA PRO A 40 15.59 0.01 0.26
C PRO A 40 15.16 -0.73 -1.01
N TRP A 41 14.06 -1.48 -0.95
CA TRP A 41 13.45 -2.17 -2.10
C TRP A 41 12.29 -1.41 -2.74
N CYS A 42 12.10 -0.14 -2.41
CA CYS A 42 10.94 0.62 -2.91
C CYS A 42 10.88 0.61 -4.45
N GLY A 43 9.75 0.15 -4.98
CA GLY A 43 9.49 0.14 -6.43
C GLY A 43 9.09 1.51 -6.99
N SER A 44 8.73 2.44 -6.12
CA SER A 44 8.31 3.80 -6.46
C SER A 44 9.02 4.85 -5.60
N PRO A 45 10.38 4.93 -5.66
CA PRO A 45 11.16 5.81 -4.79
C PRO A 45 10.84 7.30 -5.01
N GLU A 46 10.33 7.66 -6.16
CA GLU A 46 9.83 9.00 -6.47
C GLU A 46 8.62 9.37 -5.59
N SER A 47 7.94 8.39 -5.03
CA SER A 47 6.82 8.62 -4.12
C SER A 47 7.25 8.96 -2.70
N ILE A 48 8.50 8.68 -2.30
CA ILE A 48 8.98 8.85 -0.93
C ILE A 48 9.05 10.32 -0.51
N PRO A 49 9.66 11.24 -1.29
CA PRO A 49 9.74 12.64 -0.89
C PRO A 49 8.35 13.30 -0.87
N PHE A 50 8.12 14.16 0.12
CA PHE A 50 6.97 15.06 0.10
C PHE A 50 7.20 16.20 -0.90
N GLY A 51 6.14 16.66 -1.55
CA GLY A 51 6.23 17.72 -2.56
C GLY A 51 6.59 17.19 -3.96
N LYS A 52 6.89 18.13 -4.86
CA LYS A 52 7.29 17.82 -6.24
C LYS A 52 8.70 17.24 -6.27
N THR A 53 8.94 16.29 -7.16
CA THR A 53 10.24 15.63 -7.33
C THR A 53 10.57 15.60 -8.83
N GLU A 54 11.75 16.06 -9.20
CA GLU A 54 12.24 15.95 -10.57
C GLU A 54 12.93 14.59 -10.75
N LEU A 55 12.58 13.90 -11.81
CA LEU A 55 13.27 12.74 -12.35
C LEU A 55 14.03 13.17 -13.61
N THR A 56 15.29 12.76 -13.73
CA THR A 56 16.09 12.94 -14.94
C THR A 56 16.47 11.56 -15.45
N TYR A 57 15.94 11.18 -16.61
CA TYR A 57 16.18 9.87 -17.21
C TYR A 57 17.50 9.82 -17.99
N GLU A 58 17.97 8.62 -18.33
CA GLU A 58 19.25 8.38 -19.02
C GLU A 58 19.31 9.04 -20.42
N ASP A 59 18.17 9.24 -21.06
CA ASP A 59 18.05 9.96 -22.34
C ASP A 59 18.05 11.49 -22.20
N GLY A 60 18.22 12.00 -20.99
CA GLY A 60 18.19 13.43 -20.67
C GLY A 60 16.79 14.01 -20.49
N SER A 61 15.73 13.23 -20.69
CA SER A 61 14.37 13.70 -20.47
C SER A 61 14.10 13.92 -18.98
N LYS A 62 13.22 14.87 -18.68
CA LYS A 62 12.87 15.24 -17.30
C LYS A 62 11.37 15.08 -17.07
N GLU A 63 11.02 14.62 -15.88
CA GLU A 63 9.64 14.50 -15.42
C GLU A 63 9.49 15.10 -14.03
N ILE A 64 8.47 15.92 -13.83
CA ILE A 64 8.10 16.41 -12.50
C ILE A 64 6.99 15.54 -11.94
N VAL A 65 7.31 14.76 -10.91
CA VAL A 65 6.36 13.89 -10.21
C VAL A 65 5.82 14.60 -8.96
N GLY A 66 4.52 14.65 -8.86
CA GLY A 66 3.80 15.30 -7.77
C GLY A 66 2.95 16.47 -8.26
N LYS A 67 1.63 16.28 -8.24
CA LYS A 67 0.61 17.27 -8.60
C LYS A 67 -0.19 17.62 -7.36
N GLU A 68 -0.29 18.91 -7.03
CA GLU A 68 -1.26 19.38 -6.02
C GLU A 68 -2.67 19.25 -6.60
N ILE A 69 -3.59 18.72 -5.80
CA ILE A 69 -4.98 18.49 -6.19
C ILE A 69 -5.89 18.61 -4.97
N THR A 70 -7.11 19.06 -5.17
CA THR A 70 -8.13 19.11 -4.13
C THR A 70 -8.96 17.82 -4.09
N VAL A 71 -9.61 17.55 -2.96
CA VAL A 71 -10.58 16.44 -2.84
C VAL A 71 -11.67 16.55 -3.90
N LYS A 72 -12.17 17.77 -4.17
CA LYS A 72 -13.17 18.03 -5.19
C LYS A 72 -12.71 17.60 -6.57
N GLU A 73 -11.50 18.02 -6.98
CA GLU A 73 -10.95 17.68 -8.30
C GLU A 73 -10.77 16.17 -8.45
N VAL A 74 -10.27 15.46 -7.42
CA VAL A 74 -10.17 14.00 -7.47
C VAL A 74 -11.54 13.36 -7.68
N ILE A 75 -12.54 13.77 -6.91
CA ILE A 75 -13.90 13.21 -7.03
C ILE A 75 -14.50 13.51 -8.40
N GLN A 76 -14.34 14.72 -8.91
CA GLN A 76 -14.82 15.09 -10.24
C GLN A 76 -14.17 14.25 -11.35
N GLU A 77 -12.88 13.93 -11.21
CA GLU A 77 -12.15 13.10 -12.17
C GLU A 77 -12.64 11.64 -12.15
N ILE A 78 -12.91 11.08 -10.97
CA ILE A 78 -13.27 9.65 -10.87
C ILE A 78 -14.78 9.37 -11.00
N LEU A 79 -15.63 10.34 -10.72
CA LEU A 79 -17.10 10.16 -10.70
C LEU A 79 -17.67 9.59 -12.01
N PRO A 80 -17.24 10.01 -13.21
CA PRO A 80 -17.71 9.43 -14.47
C PRO A 80 -17.44 7.93 -14.63
N TYR A 81 -16.48 7.38 -13.89
CA TYR A 81 -16.09 5.97 -14.00
C TYR A 81 -17.04 5.03 -13.25
N GLN A 82 -17.93 5.51 -12.39
CA GLN A 82 -18.95 4.68 -11.74
C GLN A 82 -19.81 3.88 -12.74
N ARG A 83 -20.00 4.40 -13.95
CA ARG A 83 -20.72 3.71 -15.05
C ARG A 83 -20.05 2.40 -15.50
N PHE A 84 -18.78 2.19 -15.19
CA PHE A 84 -18.03 0.98 -15.56
C PHE A 84 -18.07 -0.11 -14.48
N SER A 85 -19.12 -0.13 -13.67
CA SER A 85 -19.39 -1.26 -12.76
C SER A 85 -19.48 -2.57 -13.54
N LYS A 86 -18.91 -3.67 -13.00
CA LYS A 86 -18.90 -4.98 -13.66
C LYS A 86 -19.81 -5.96 -12.92
N GLY A 87 -20.92 -6.34 -13.57
CA GLY A 87 -21.91 -7.21 -12.94
C GLY A 87 -22.48 -6.56 -11.67
N ASN A 88 -22.47 -7.29 -10.56
CA ASN A 88 -22.90 -6.80 -9.25
C ASN A 88 -21.80 -6.05 -8.46
N LEU A 89 -20.60 -5.89 -9.04
CA LEU A 89 -19.48 -5.22 -8.39
C LEU A 89 -19.45 -3.75 -8.83
N PRO A 90 -19.73 -2.79 -7.92
CA PRO A 90 -19.60 -1.39 -8.22
C PRO A 90 -18.16 -0.98 -8.47
N TYR A 91 -17.96 0.08 -9.25
CA TYR A 91 -16.66 0.66 -9.52
C TYR A 91 -16.04 1.22 -8.22
N GLY A 92 -14.86 0.75 -7.85
CA GLY A 92 -14.22 1.11 -6.60
C GLY A 92 -13.10 2.13 -6.73
N VAL A 93 -12.56 2.55 -5.60
CA VAL A 93 -11.39 3.42 -5.50
C VAL A 93 -10.42 2.85 -4.48
N THR A 94 -9.14 2.78 -4.88
CA THR A 94 -8.03 2.39 -3.99
C THR A 94 -7.10 3.58 -3.79
N LEU A 95 -6.80 3.89 -2.55
CA LEU A 95 -5.81 4.89 -2.17
C LEU A 95 -4.48 4.18 -1.92
N SER A 96 -3.44 4.54 -2.68
CA SER A 96 -2.13 3.87 -2.70
C SER A 96 -1.01 4.89 -2.92
N GLY A 97 0.19 4.45 -3.36
CA GLY A 97 1.29 5.31 -3.79
C GLY A 97 2.48 5.28 -2.86
N GLY A 98 2.82 6.40 -2.20
CA GLY A 98 3.77 6.42 -1.10
C GLY A 98 3.13 5.84 0.15
N GLU A 99 2.64 6.70 1.01
CA GLU A 99 1.79 6.32 2.15
C GLU A 99 0.61 7.29 2.23
N PRO A 100 -0.62 6.87 1.88
CA PRO A 100 -1.78 7.77 1.86
C PRO A 100 -2.01 8.48 3.19
N THR A 101 -1.84 7.77 4.31
CA THR A 101 -2.05 8.33 5.66
C THR A 101 -1.00 9.36 6.07
N ALA A 102 0.10 9.49 5.33
CA ALA A 102 1.11 10.51 5.58
C ALA A 102 0.59 11.93 5.23
N GLN A 103 -0.42 12.03 4.37
CA GLN A 103 -1.17 13.25 4.08
C GLN A 103 -2.55 13.19 4.75
N TRP A 104 -2.60 13.01 6.06
CA TRP A 104 -3.79 12.64 6.82
C TRP A 104 -5.04 13.46 6.48
N ASN A 105 -4.94 14.78 6.45
CA ASN A 105 -6.11 15.64 6.23
C ASN A 105 -6.73 15.43 4.84
N PHE A 106 -5.90 15.35 3.81
CA PHE A 106 -6.36 15.10 2.45
C PHE A 106 -6.91 13.69 2.30
N TYR A 107 -6.17 12.67 2.78
CA TYR A 107 -6.58 11.27 2.80
C TYR A 107 -7.95 11.08 3.46
N PHE A 108 -8.13 11.62 4.65
CA PHE A 108 -9.33 11.41 5.44
C PHE A 108 -10.57 12.10 4.84
N GLU A 109 -10.40 13.34 4.35
CA GLU A 109 -11.49 14.06 3.68
C GLU A 109 -11.84 13.43 2.32
N LEU A 110 -10.84 12.90 1.60
CA LEU A 110 -11.08 12.16 0.37
C LEU A 110 -11.89 10.87 0.63
N LEU A 111 -11.54 10.08 1.64
CA LEU A 111 -12.33 8.91 2.02
C LEU A 111 -13.78 9.25 2.34
N LYS A 112 -14.02 10.32 3.10
CA LYS A 112 -15.39 10.79 3.38
C LYS A 112 -16.13 11.17 2.11
N GLY A 113 -15.46 11.88 1.21
CA GLY A 113 -16.03 12.24 -0.10
C GLY A 113 -16.36 11.02 -0.95
N LEU A 114 -15.44 10.04 -1.02
CA LEU A 114 -15.68 8.79 -1.75
C LEU A 114 -16.90 8.03 -1.21
N LYS A 115 -17.03 7.94 0.11
CA LYS A 115 -18.21 7.32 0.74
C LYS A 115 -19.48 8.12 0.53
N TYR A 116 -19.43 9.45 0.51
CA TYR A 116 -20.57 10.30 0.19
C TYR A 116 -21.14 10.00 -1.21
N PHE A 117 -20.26 9.68 -2.17
CA PHE A 117 -20.64 9.27 -3.54
C PHE A 117 -20.78 7.74 -3.70
N ASN A 118 -20.84 6.98 -2.61
CA ASN A 118 -21.06 5.53 -2.59
C ASN A 118 -19.99 4.70 -3.35
N PHE A 119 -18.73 5.17 -3.41
CA PHE A 119 -17.66 4.32 -3.92
C PHE A 119 -17.26 3.26 -2.90
N PRO A 120 -17.10 1.99 -3.29
CA PRO A 120 -16.32 1.02 -2.54
C PRO A 120 -14.87 1.49 -2.42
N THR A 121 -14.37 1.55 -1.19
CA THR A 121 -13.07 2.15 -0.89
C THR A 121 -12.08 1.11 -0.39
N ALA A 122 -10.86 1.18 -0.88
CA ALA A 122 -9.73 0.41 -0.38
C ALA A 122 -8.55 1.32 -0.09
N VAL A 123 -7.65 0.86 0.75
CA VAL A 123 -6.35 1.51 0.99
C VAL A 123 -5.24 0.48 0.99
N GLU A 124 -4.13 0.80 0.33
CA GLU A 124 -2.84 0.16 0.51
C GLU A 124 -1.99 1.03 1.42
N THR A 125 -1.58 0.49 2.56
CA THR A 125 -0.89 1.26 3.59
C THR A 125 0.22 0.46 4.25
N ASN A 126 1.28 1.15 4.64
CA ASN A 126 2.31 0.58 5.50
C ASN A 126 1.85 0.45 6.97
N GLY A 127 0.64 0.88 7.29
CA GLY A 127 -0.01 0.71 8.59
C GLY A 127 0.59 1.54 9.73
N SER A 128 1.51 2.46 9.49
CA SER A 128 2.28 3.13 10.56
C SER A 128 1.62 4.38 11.17
N SER A 129 0.47 4.81 10.64
CA SER A 129 -0.21 6.01 11.15
C SER A 129 -1.00 5.71 12.44
N PRO A 130 -0.77 6.41 13.55
CA PRO A 130 -1.56 6.23 14.77
C PRO A 130 -3.02 6.70 14.61
N GLN A 131 -3.31 7.52 13.58
CA GLN A 131 -4.66 7.99 13.29
C GLN A 131 -5.47 7.02 12.41
N PHE A 132 -4.82 5.99 11.85
CA PHE A 132 -5.39 5.09 10.84
C PHE A 132 -6.76 4.52 11.26
N ILE A 133 -6.92 4.14 12.53
CA ILE A 133 -8.16 3.56 13.06
C ILE A 133 -9.37 4.46 12.80
N LYS A 134 -9.19 5.79 12.78
CA LYS A 134 -10.28 6.74 12.50
C LYS A 134 -10.83 6.62 11.07
N SER A 135 -10.06 6.06 10.14
CA SER A 135 -10.47 5.87 8.75
C SER A 135 -11.28 4.58 8.52
N LEU A 136 -11.22 3.61 9.44
CA LEU A 136 -11.89 2.31 9.30
C LEU A 136 -13.40 2.40 8.96
N PRO A 137 -14.20 3.32 9.53
CA PRO A 137 -15.61 3.46 9.14
C PRO A 137 -15.83 3.79 7.65
N TYR A 138 -14.81 4.34 7.00
CA TYR A 138 -14.86 4.78 5.60
C TYR A 138 -14.14 3.81 4.64
N LEU A 139 -13.65 2.67 5.13
CA LEU A 139 -12.95 1.65 4.35
C LEU A 139 -13.77 0.37 4.26
N ASP A 140 -13.78 -0.24 3.09
CA ASP A 140 -14.33 -1.58 2.87
C ASP A 140 -13.23 -2.62 2.87
N LEU A 141 -12.06 -2.30 2.33
CA LEU A 141 -10.90 -3.19 2.20
C LEU A 141 -9.62 -2.47 2.63
N VAL A 142 -8.78 -3.17 3.34
CA VAL A 142 -7.45 -2.69 3.75
C VAL A 142 -6.39 -3.69 3.29
N PHE A 143 -5.43 -3.21 2.49
CA PHE A 143 -4.16 -3.88 2.26
C PHE A 143 -3.14 -3.28 3.23
N CYS A 144 -2.51 -4.12 4.02
CA CYS A 144 -1.54 -3.67 5.00
C CYS A 144 -0.26 -4.50 4.95
N ASP A 145 0.88 -3.82 4.86
CA ASP A 145 2.19 -4.46 4.79
C ASP A 145 2.66 -5.03 6.13
N ILE A 146 3.22 -6.24 6.12
CA ILE A 146 4.15 -6.71 7.16
C ILE A 146 5.53 -6.85 6.54
N LYS A 147 6.45 -5.95 6.90
CA LYS A 147 7.80 -5.93 6.31
C LYS A 147 8.82 -6.72 7.14
N HIS A 148 8.67 -6.78 8.45
CA HIS A 148 9.45 -7.63 9.36
C HIS A 148 8.80 -7.70 10.75
N MET A 149 8.87 -8.85 11.44
CA MET A 149 8.27 -9.01 12.78
C MET A 149 9.12 -8.44 13.90
N ASN A 150 10.46 -8.55 13.80
CA ASN A 150 11.34 -7.97 14.81
C ASN A 150 11.36 -6.44 14.70
N PRO A 151 10.99 -5.68 15.77
CA PRO A 151 10.84 -4.21 15.70
C PRO A 151 12.17 -3.49 15.48
N ARG A 152 13.30 -4.02 15.96
CA ARG A 152 14.63 -3.43 15.75
C ARG A 152 15.06 -3.58 14.29
N THR A 153 14.88 -4.79 13.73
CA THR A 153 15.16 -5.05 12.32
C THR A 153 14.23 -4.23 11.41
N HIS A 154 12.94 -4.17 11.71
CA HIS A 154 12.00 -3.34 10.98
C HIS A 154 12.44 -1.87 10.96
N LYS A 155 12.84 -1.32 12.11
CA LYS A 155 13.36 0.05 12.21
C LYS A 155 14.62 0.25 11.38
N LYS A 156 15.54 -0.71 11.39
CA LYS A 156 16.77 -0.66 10.57
C LYS A 156 16.45 -0.66 9.07
N LEU A 157 15.44 -1.43 8.65
CA LEU A 157 15.07 -1.60 7.24
C LEU A 157 14.29 -0.42 6.67
N VAL A 158 13.32 0.12 7.41
CA VAL A 158 12.37 1.09 6.86
C VAL A 158 12.28 2.43 7.64
N GLY A 159 13.10 2.59 8.67
CA GLY A 159 13.21 3.83 9.44
C GLY A 159 12.32 3.91 10.69
N LYS A 160 11.32 3.04 10.84
CA LYS A 160 10.40 2.98 12.00
C LYS A 160 10.23 1.56 12.51
N ASP A 161 9.86 1.38 13.78
CA ASP A 161 9.46 0.07 14.30
C ASP A 161 8.07 -0.34 13.79
N ASN A 162 7.69 -1.60 14.04
CA ASN A 162 6.44 -2.18 13.55
C ASN A 162 5.29 -2.17 14.58
N LYS A 163 5.47 -1.61 15.76
CA LYS A 163 4.46 -1.70 16.83
C LYS A 163 3.10 -1.12 16.41
N GLN A 164 3.15 0.08 15.79
CA GLN A 164 1.91 0.73 15.31
C GLN A 164 1.29 -0.03 14.15
N VAL A 165 2.11 -0.61 13.26
CA VAL A 165 1.65 -1.44 12.14
C VAL A 165 0.84 -2.64 12.66
N LEU A 166 1.45 -3.42 13.56
CA LEU A 166 0.80 -4.60 14.14
C LEU A 166 -0.46 -4.24 14.94
N HIS A 167 -0.43 -3.11 15.67
CA HIS A 167 -1.60 -2.58 16.36
C HIS A 167 -2.75 -2.27 15.37
N ASN A 168 -2.46 -1.57 14.28
CA ASN A 168 -3.45 -1.18 13.29
C ASN A 168 -4.02 -2.40 12.53
N ILE A 169 -3.20 -3.41 12.21
CA ILE A 169 -3.67 -4.68 11.64
C ILE A 169 -4.70 -5.33 12.57
N LYS A 170 -4.37 -5.47 13.86
CA LYS A 170 -5.28 -6.05 14.85
C LYS A 170 -6.59 -5.26 14.95
N LYS A 171 -6.51 -3.93 15.00
CA LYS A 171 -7.70 -3.06 15.06
C LYS A 171 -8.54 -3.11 13.78
N THR A 172 -7.93 -3.29 12.63
CA THR A 172 -8.64 -3.48 11.36
C THR A 172 -9.43 -4.79 11.36
N TYR A 173 -8.81 -5.88 11.82
CA TYR A 173 -9.47 -7.16 12.01
C TYR A 173 -10.63 -7.07 13.01
N GLU A 174 -10.40 -6.49 14.19
CA GLU A 174 -11.42 -6.29 15.23
C GLU A 174 -12.62 -5.46 14.76
N ALA A 175 -12.38 -4.54 13.82
CA ALA A 175 -13.44 -3.74 13.17
C ALA A 175 -14.20 -4.49 12.07
N GLY A 176 -13.90 -5.78 11.82
CA GLY A 176 -14.58 -6.62 10.81
C GLY A 176 -14.36 -6.16 9.38
N LYS A 177 -13.23 -5.50 9.07
CA LYS A 177 -12.92 -5.06 7.70
C LYS A 177 -12.33 -6.20 6.89
N ASP A 178 -12.58 -6.20 5.56
CA ASP A 178 -11.85 -7.10 4.66
C ASP A 178 -10.36 -6.70 4.72
N LEU A 179 -9.52 -7.65 5.12
CA LEU A 179 -8.11 -7.39 5.43
C LEU A 179 -7.20 -8.32 4.63
N TRP A 180 -6.32 -7.70 3.83
CA TRP A 180 -5.29 -8.39 3.09
C TRP A 180 -3.93 -7.97 3.63
N ILE A 181 -3.13 -8.94 4.03
CA ILE A 181 -1.77 -8.72 4.53
C ILE A 181 -0.80 -8.94 3.39
N GLU A 182 -0.07 -7.91 3.03
CA GLU A 182 0.96 -7.96 2.01
C GLU A 182 2.33 -8.15 2.63
N ILE A 183 3.08 -9.12 2.12
CA ILE A 183 4.42 -9.44 2.60
C ILE A 183 5.38 -9.41 1.42
N PRO A 184 6.07 -8.28 1.19
CA PRO A 184 7.15 -8.25 0.21
C PRO A 184 8.28 -9.18 0.66
N VAL A 185 8.63 -10.17 -0.15
CA VAL A 185 9.66 -11.16 0.17
C VAL A 185 10.99 -10.71 -0.40
N ILE A 186 11.87 -10.21 0.48
CA ILE A 186 13.16 -9.64 0.13
C ILE A 186 14.28 -10.59 0.62
N PRO A 187 15.00 -11.28 -0.28
CA PRO A 187 16.02 -12.26 0.09
C PRO A 187 17.08 -11.70 1.03
N GLY A 188 17.36 -12.42 2.11
CA GLY A 188 18.35 -12.02 3.13
C GLY A 188 17.92 -10.87 4.06
N TYR A 189 16.74 -10.27 3.84
CA TYR A 189 16.23 -9.18 4.68
C TYR A 189 15.06 -9.60 5.56
N ASN A 190 14.08 -10.29 5.01
CA ASN A 190 12.89 -10.68 5.75
C ASN A 190 12.39 -12.12 5.42
N ASP A 191 13.12 -12.85 4.60
CA ASP A 191 12.73 -14.17 4.10
C ASP A 191 13.22 -15.34 4.96
N SER A 192 13.65 -15.07 6.22
CA SER A 192 14.02 -16.13 7.16
C SER A 192 12.79 -16.89 7.66
N GLU A 193 12.98 -18.17 7.98
CA GLU A 193 11.94 -19.02 8.55
C GLU A 193 11.45 -18.48 9.89
N GLU A 194 12.38 -17.98 10.73
CA GLU A 194 12.05 -17.34 12.01
C GLU A 194 11.11 -16.15 11.85
N ASN A 195 11.39 -15.25 10.87
CA ASN A 195 10.52 -14.12 10.61
C ASN A 195 9.13 -14.55 10.14
N PHE A 196 9.06 -15.56 9.27
CA PHE A 196 7.79 -16.09 8.78
C PHE A 196 7.00 -16.81 9.87
N GLN A 197 7.68 -17.53 10.78
CA GLN A 197 7.02 -18.10 11.96
C GLN A 197 6.42 -17.00 12.85
N GLY A 198 7.17 -15.92 13.11
CA GLY A 198 6.65 -14.76 13.84
C GLY A 198 5.43 -14.10 13.18
N ILE A 199 5.42 -14.01 11.82
CA ILE A 199 4.26 -13.54 11.07
C ILE A 199 3.06 -14.45 11.30
N VAL A 200 3.25 -15.75 11.19
CA VAL A 200 2.20 -16.75 11.39
C VAL A 200 1.64 -16.70 12.79
N ASP A 201 2.49 -16.66 13.81
CA ASP A 201 2.06 -16.60 15.20
C ASP A 201 1.23 -15.34 15.50
N PHE A 202 1.59 -14.22 14.88
CA PHE A 202 0.83 -12.98 14.98
C PHE A 202 -0.52 -13.04 14.26
N LEU A 203 -0.58 -13.63 13.05
CA LEU A 203 -1.78 -13.67 12.24
C LEU A 203 -2.74 -14.80 12.61
N PHE A 204 -2.26 -15.87 13.25
CA PHE A 204 -3.04 -17.08 13.55
C PHE A 204 -4.36 -16.80 14.31
N PRO A 205 -4.40 -15.92 15.34
CA PRO A 205 -5.66 -15.59 16.01
C PRO A 205 -6.71 -14.90 15.12
N MET A 206 -6.28 -14.39 13.95
CA MET A 206 -7.10 -13.62 13.00
C MET A 206 -7.35 -14.38 11.68
N LYS A 207 -6.92 -15.65 11.58
CA LYS A 207 -6.83 -16.42 10.32
C LYS A 207 -8.12 -16.47 9.48
N ASP A 208 -9.27 -16.45 10.13
CA ASP A 208 -10.58 -16.63 9.46
C ASP A 208 -11.10 -15.33 8.81
N GLY A 209 -10.52 -14.19 9.15
CA GLY A 209 -10.96 -12.85 8.67
C GLY A 209 -9.92 -12.11 7.83
N LEU A 210 -8.85 -12.79 7.37
CA LEU A 210 -7.82 -12.14 6.55
C LEU A 210 -7.32 -13.05 5.42
N LYS A 211 -6.64 -12.41 4.46
CA LYS A 211 -5.89 -13.08 3.39
C LYS A 211 -4.45 -12.58 3.44
N VAL A 212 -3.51 -13.45 3.06
CA VAL A 212 -2.10 -13.08 2.93
C VAL A 212 -1.69 -13.13 1.47
N GLU A 213 -0.90 -12.15 1.03
CA GLU A 213 -0.29 -12.12 -0.29
C GLU A 213 1.22 -11.97 -0.15
N LEU A 214 1.96 -12.93 -0.68
CA LEU A 214 3.42 -12.86 -0.76
C LEU A 214 3.80 -12.18 -2.05
N LEU A 215 4.35 -10.98 -1.94
CA LEU A 215 4.80 -10.18 -3.08
C LEU A 215 6.26 -10.53 -3.38
N LYS A 216 6.49 -11.14 -4.54
CA LYS A 216 7.85 -11.49 -4.96
C LYS A 216 8.66 -10.23 -5.23
N TYR A 217 9.81 -10.08 -4.55
CA TYR A 217 10.73 -8.98 -4.83
C TYR A 217 11.11 -8.94 -6.31
N GLY A 218 11.07 -7.75 -6.87
CA GLY A 218 11.47 -7.45 -8.23
C GLY A 218 12.29 -6.17 -8.32
N ARG A 219 12.85 -5.91 -9.50
CA ARG A 219 13.77 -4.78 -9.74
C ARG A 219 13.15 -3.66 -10.58
N GLN A 220 11.82 -3.62 -10.63
CA GLN A 220 11.07 -2.68 -11.50
C GLN A 220 11.34 -1.21 -11.19
N GLY A 221 11.71 -0.87 -9.95
CA GLY A 221 11.98 0.51 -9.54
C GLY A 221 13.41 1.02 -9.83
N VAL A 222 14.34 0.17 -10.29
CA VAL A 222 15.77 0.52 -10.40
C VAL A 222 16.00 1.76 -11.27
N TYR A 223 15.32 1.86 -12.41
CA TYR A 223 15.46 3.01 -13.30
C TYR A 223 14.98 4.33 -12.67
N LYS A 224 13.99 4.27 -11.75
CA LYS A 224 13.49 5.43 -11.03
C LYS A 224 14.48 5.91 -9.95
N TRP A 225 15.18 4.98 -9.28
CA TRP A 225 16.26 5.34 -8.38
C TRP A 225 17.36 6.09 -9.13
N LYS A 226 17.77 5.58 -10.31
CA LYS A 226 18.73 6.27 -11.17
C LYS A 226 18.22 7.65 -11.62
N ALA A 227 16.96 7.75 -12.03
CA ALA A 227 16.36 9.02 -12.45
C ALA A 227 16.27 10.05 -11.30
N LEU A 228 16.28 9.59 -10.04
CA LEU A 228 16.42 10.44 -8.85
C LEU A 228 17.88 10.83 -8.54
N GLY A 229 18.86 10.41 -9.36
CA GLY A 229 20.29 10.58 -9.07
C GLY A 229 20.79 9.75 -7.89
N LYS A 230 20.13 8.63 -7.60
CA LYS A 230 20.45 7.75 -6.46
C LYS A 230 20.80 6.34 -6.92
N ASP A 231 21.78 5.73 -6.27
CA ASP A 231 22.05 4.32 -6.45
C ASP A 231 20.91 3.48 -5.85
N TYR A 232 20.53 2.41 -6.56
CA TYR A 232 19.58 1.45 -6.02
C TYR A 232 20.25 0.61 -4.93
N PRO A 233 19.76 0.65 -3.66
CA PRO A 233 20.48 0.02 -2.54
C PRO A 233 20.64 -1.50 -2.67
N LEU A 234 19.76 -2.15 -3.45
CA LEU A 234 19.73 -3.61 -3.62
C LEU A 234 20.09 -4.03 -5.06
N LEU A 235 21.00 -3.30 -5.72
CA LEU A 235 21.33 -3.50 -7.14
C LEU A 235 21.75 -4.94 -7.47
N LEU A 236 22.49 -5.59 -6.57
CA LEU A 236 22.99 -6.96 -6.74
C LEU A 236 22.04 -8.04 -6.19
N LEU A 237 20.92 -7.64 -5.57
CA LEU A 237 20.02 -8.61 -4.98
C LEU A 237 19.23 -9.35 -6.06
N ILE A 238 19.32 -10.68 -6.02
CA ILE A 238 18.59 -11.57 -6.92
C ILE A 238 17.19 -11.83 -6.35
N PRO A 239 16.13 -11.75 -7.17
CA PRO A 239 14.78 -12.09 -6.74
C PRO A 239 14.68 -13.51 -6.16
N PRO A 240 13.79 -13.77 -5.18
CA PRO A 240 13.64 -15.10 -4.62
C PRO A 240 13.18 -16.09 -5.68
N SER A 241 13.68 -17.34 -5.60
CA SER A 241 13.20 -18.39 -6.49
C SER A 241 11.73 -18.74 -6.21
N ASN A 242 11.02 -19.27 -7.21
CA ASN A 242 9.65 -19.75 -7.01
C ASN A 242 9.59 -20.85 -5.93
N ARG A 243 10.62 -21.71 -5.85
CA ARG A 243 10.75 -22.73 -4.79
C ARG A 243 10.77 -22.07 -3.38
N LYS A 244 11.52 -20.97 -3.20
CA LYS A 244 11.55 -20.23 -1.94
C LYS A 244 10.18 -19.62 -1.63
N MET A 245 9.53 -18.97 -2.59
CA MET A 245 8.19 -18.40 -2.42
C MET A 245 7.17 -19.46 -1.98
N VAL A 246 7.16 -20.62 -2.63
CA VAL A 246 6.28 -21.75 -2.28
C VAL A 246 6.61 -22.28 -0.87
N ALA A 247 7.88 -22.41 -0.51
CA ALA A 247 8.27 -22.85 0.83
C ALA A 247 7.76 -21.90 1.92
N LEU A 248 7.90 -20.58 1.73
CA LEU A 248 7.40 -19.57 2.66
C LEU A 248 5.86 -19.57 2.75
N ALA A 249 5.18 -19.67 1.60
CA ALA A 249 3.73 -19.80 1.57
C ALA A 249 3.24 -21.06 2.31
N LYS A 250 3.99 -22.16 2.25
CA LYS A 250 3.67 -23.41 2.98
C LYS A 250 3.68 -23.21 4.50
N ILE A 251 4.61 -22.39 5.05
CA ILE A 251 4.64 -22.08 6.49
C ILE A 251 3.31 -21.46 6.92
N ILE A 252 2.81 -20.49 6.14
CA ILE A 252 1.55 -19.78 6.41
C ILE A 252 0.35 -20.73 6.22
N LYS A 253 0.32 -21.47 5.11
CA LYS A 253 -0.78 -22.38 4.77
C LYS A 253 -0.95 -23.52 5.77
N ASN A 254 0.15 -24.04 6.33
CA ASN A 254 0.11 -25.14 7.32
C ASN A 254 -0.63 -24.75 8.60
N LYS A 255 -0.84 -23.47 8.88
CA LYS A 255 -1.64 -22.95 10.01
C LYS A 255 -3.08 -22.58 9.62
N GLY A 256 -3.52 -22.94 8.41
CA GLY A 256 -4.87 -22.67 7.93
C GLY A 256 -5.12 -21.23 7.48
N ILE A 257 -4.07 -20.42 7.33
CA ILE A 257 -4.19 -19.04 6.83
C ILE A 257 -4.21 -19.08 5.29
N LYS A 258 -5.18 -18.37 4.68
CA LYS A 258 -5.26 -18.24 3.21
C LYS A 258 -4.09 -17.41 2.70
N VAL A 259 -3.31 -17.95 1.75
CA VAL A 259 -2.13 -17.28 1.19
C VAL A 259 -2.05 -17.45 -0.32
N ASN A 260 -1.75 -16.36 -1.02
CA ASN A 260 -1.43 -16.30 -2.44
C ASN A 260 0.02 -15.87 -2.64
N ILE A 261 0.55 -16.10 -3.85
CA ILE A 261 1.87 -15.63 -4.31
C ILE A 261 1.64 -14.82 -5.57
N SER A 262 2.14 -13.58 -5.63
CA SER A 262 2.11 -12.68 -6.79
C SER A 262 3.51 -12.20 -7.17
#